data_a08b537dd77bdbdd056319b0123dd428
#
_entry.id   a08b537dd77bdbdd056319b0123dd428
#
_cell.length_a   1.000
_cell.length_b   1.000
_cell.length_c   1.000
_cell.angle_alpha   90.00
_cell.angle_beta   90.00
_cell.angle_gamma   90.00
#
_symmetry.space_group_name_H-M   'P 1'
#
loop_
_entity.id
_entity.type
_entity.pdbx_description
1 polymer ?
#
loop_
_entity_poly.entity_id
_entity_poly.type
_entity_poly.pdbx_seq_one_letter_code
_entity_poly.pdbx_strand_id
1 'polypeptide(L)'
;AHGRCVADSEGTTVPRRKRPSTPNASNLDWYAVDLHMHTPASKDYQQSGVAYLDILRKAEKEGLAAIAFTDHNTVQGYAAMRQEITDLERWEQSGRITPEERSRLEEYRRLLDRLLVLPGFELTATFGFHVLAIFDPATPLRTIELTLLRLNVPAGLLTAGETEVGSTTDVVTAYRIMAEAGALVIAPHANSSHGVAMFGLGFGGQTRIAYTQDPNLHALEVTDLESSK
;
A
#
# COMPACT_ATOMS: atom_id res chain seq x y z
N ALA A 1 17.08 -40.63 10.57
CA ALA A 1 16.89 -39.84 11.79
C ALA A 1 15.56 -39.09 11.68
N HIS A 2 14.68 -39.40 12.60
CA HIS A 2 13.27 -38.98 12.61
C HIS A 2 13.12 -37.53 13.04
N GLY A 3 12.46 -36.69 12.24
CA GLY A 3 11.96 -35.39 12.62
C GLY A 3 10.44 -35.45 12.83
N ARG A 4 9.99 -35.29 14.07
CA ARG A 4 8.59 -35.26 14.47
C ARG A 4 7.90 -33.98 13.94
N CYS A 5 6.76 -34.15 13.27
CA CYS A 5 5.78 -33.10 13.06
C CYS A 5 5.03 -32.84 14.36
N VAL A 6 4.99 -31.60 14.80
CA VAL A 6 4.03 -31.12 15.82
C VAL A 6 2.83 -30.59 15.06
N ALA A 7 1.66 -31.16 15.34
CA ALA A 7 0.38 -30.71 14.80
C ALA A 7 -0.18 -29.65 15.75
N ASP A 8 -0.37 -28.42 15.26
CA ASP A 8 -1.21 -27.43 15.91
C ASP A 8 -2.62 -27.49 15.34
N SER A 9 -3.56 -27.59 16.28
CA SER A 9 -5.00 -27.65 16.06
C SER A 9 -5.54 -26.25 15.78
N GLU A 10 -6.10 -26.06 14.62
CA GLU A 10 -7.31 -25.32 14.26
C GLU A 10 -7.24 -24.94 12.77
N GLY A 11 -7.96 -25.72 11.99
CA GLY A 11 -7.88 -25.67 10.53
C GLY A 11 -8.69 -24.52 9.95
N THR A 12 -7.97 -23.51 9.47
CA THR A 12 -8.45 -22.69 8.36
C THR A 12 -7.38 -22.75 7.29
N THR A 13 -7.51 -23.69 6.35
CA THR A 13 -6.61 -23.79 5.20
C THR A 13 -6.90 -22.66 4.23
N VAL A 14 -6.14 -21.57 4.36
CA VAL A 14 -6.01 -20.57 3.29
C VAL A 14 -5.32 -21.27 2.10
N PRO A 15 -5.88 -21.24 0.89
CA PRO A 15 -5.23 -21.85 -0.27
C PRO A 15 -3.87 -21.18 -0.50
N ARG A 16 -2.80 -21.94 -0.36
CA ARG A 16 -1.44 -21.47 -0.59
C ARG A 16 -1.31 -21.14 -2.08
N ARG A 17 -1.30 -19.85 -2.43
CA ARG A 17 -0.97 -19.37 -3.77
C ARG A 17 0.33 -20.06 -4.22
N LYS A 18 0.29 -20.74 -5.38
CA LYS A 18 1.52 -21.23 -6.01
C LYS A 18 2.41 -20.00 -6.25
N ARG A 19 3.58 -19.97 -5.61
CA ARG A 19 4.60 -18.97 -5.97
C ARG A 19 4.86 -19.12 -7.47
N PRO A 20 4.85 -18.03 -8.25
CA PRO A 20 5.32 -18.10 -9.63
C PRO A 20 6.76 -18.65 -9.59
N SER A 21 7.06 -19.59 -10.48
CA SER A 21 8.42 -20.10 -10.66
C SER A 21 9.34 -18.91 -10.92
N THR A 22 10.48 -18.84 -10.22
CA THR A 22 11.52 -17.82 -10.47
C THR A 22 11.76 -17.70 -11.96
N PRO A 23 11.59 -16.50 -12.57
CA PRO A 23 11.84 -16.33 -13.99
C PRO A 23 13.29 -16.66 -14.29
N ASN A 24 13.52 -17.40 -15.36
CA ASN A 24 14.84 -17.59 -15.92
C ASN A 24 15.36 -16.19 -16.31
N ALA A 25 16.54 -15.79 -15.87
CA ALA A 25 17.12 -14.44 -16.05
C ALA A 25 17.25 -13.98 -17.53
N SER A 26 16.87 -14.79 -18.50
CA SER A 26 16.88 -14.50 -19.94
C SER A 26 15.58 -13.92 -20.51
N ASN A 27 14.47 -13.87 -19.73
CA ASN A 27 13.21 -13.24 -20.14
C ASN A 27 12.68 -12.44 -18.94
N LEU A 28 13.16 -11.22 -18.76
CA LEU A 28 12.54 -10.24 -17.85
C LEU A 28 11.30 -9.69 -18.54
N ASP A 29 10.13 -10.23 -18.20
CA ASP A 29 8.86 -9.62 -18.57
C ASP A 29 8.68 -8.33 -17.75
N TRP A 30 8.44 -7.21 -18.43
CA TRP A 30 8.12 -5.95 -17.78
C TRP A 30 6.63 -5.92 -17.43
N TYR A 31 6.34 -5.50 -16.21
CA TYR A 31 4.98 -5.33 -15.72
C TYR A 31 4.72 -3.87 -15.39
N ALA A 32 3.61 -3.32 -15.87
CA ALA A 32 3.13 -2.03 -15.43
C ALA A 32 2.55 -2.14 -14.02
N VAL A 33 2.95 -1.25 -13.13
CA VAL A 33 2.47 -1.20 -11.75
C VAL A 33 2.17 0.25 -11.36
N ASP A 34 1.20 0.45 -10.47
CA ASP A 34 0.95 1.74 -9.83
C ASP A 34 1.02 1.53 -8.32
N LEU A 35 2.07 2.06 -7.71
CA LEU A 35 2.37 1.88 -6.29
C LEU A 35 2.03 3.12 -5.45
N HIS A 36 1.42 4.16 -6.07
CA HIS A 36 1.02 5.37 -5.37
C HIS A 36 -0.40 5.76 -5.77
N MET A 37 -1.37 5.19 -5.10
CA MET A 37 -2.78 5.37 -5.43
C MET A 37 -3.61 5.65 -4.18
N HIS A 38 -4.40 6.73 -4.22
CA HIS A 38 -5.39 7.02 -3.20
C HIS A 38 -6.74 6.40 -3.53
N THR A 39 -7.52 6.13 -2.48
CA THR A 39 -8.88 5.62 -2.55
C THR A 39 -9.85 6.64 -1.90
N PRO A 40 -11.17 6.41 -1.92
CA PRO A 40 -12.11 7.23 -1.17
C PRO A 40 -11.87 7.32 0.35
N ALA A 41 -10.91 6.58 0.89
CA ALA A 41 -10.48 6.69 2.28
C ALA A 41 -9.53 7.88 2.55
N SER A 42 -8.93 8.45 1.50
CA SER A 42 -8.16 9.70 1.59
C SER A 42 -9.06 10.92 1.43
N LYS A 43 -8.88 11.95 2.23
CA LYS A 43 -9.69 13.18 2.14
C LYS A 43 -9.45 14.02 0.90
N ASP A 44 -8.32 13.91 0.29
CA ASP A 44 -7.99 14.56 -0.98
C ASP A 44 -8.56 13.84 -2.21
N TYR A 45 -9.20 12.68 -2.04
CA TYR A 45 -9.85 11.95 -3.11
C TYR A 45 -11.07 12.71 -3.63
N GLN A 46 -11.00 13.15 -4.89
CA GLN A 46 -11.97 14.13 -5.42
C GLN A 46 -13.22 13.51 -6.04
N GLN A 47 -13.18 12.21 -6.38
CA GLN A 47 -14.30 11.56 -7.06
C GLN A 47 -15.27 10.94 -6.04
N SER A 48 -16.49 11.44 -5.98
CA SER A 48 -17.54 10.86 -5.13
C SER A 48 -18.15 9.59 -5.73
N GLY A 49 -18.51 8.63 -4.88
CA GLY A 49 -19.29 7.45 -5.28
C GLY A 49 -18.50 6.37 -6.02
N VAL A 50 -17.18 6.43 -6.02
CA VAL A 50 -16.32 5.40 -6.60
C VAL A 50 -16.25 4.21 -5.64
N ALA A 51 -16.58 3.00 -6.12
CA ALA A 51 -16.41 1.77 -5.38
C ALA A 51 -14.97 1.22 -5.58
N TYR A 52 -14.46 0.48 -4.59
CA TYR A 52 -13.16 -0.19 -4.73
C TYR A 52 -13.09 -1.10 -5.95
N LEU A 53 -14.20 -1.75 -6.28
CA LEU A 53 -14.31 -2.59 -7.48
C LEU A 53 -14.08 -1.79 -8.78
N ASP A 54 -14.50 -0.52 -8.83
CA ASP A 54 -14.29 0.33 -10.00
C ASP A 54 -12.81 0.72 -10.16
N ILE A 55 -12.11 0.92 -9.04
CA ILE A 55 -10.65 1.13 -9.03
C ILE A 55 -9.93 -0.08 -9.62
N LEU A 56 -10.31 -1.30 -9.18
CA LEU A 56 -9.71 -2.54 -9.70
C LEU A 56 -9.98 -2.73 -11.20
N ARG A 57 -11.21 -2.44 -11.66
CA ARG A 57 -11.56 -2.48 -13.09
C ARG A 57 -10.75 -1.48 -13.90
N LYS A 58 -10.54 -0.30 -13.35
CA LYS A 58 -9.71 0.72 -14.00
C LYS A 58 -8.26 0.26 -14.12
N ALA A 59 -7.70 -0.30 -13.06
CA ALA A 59 -6.35 -0.86 -13.05
C ALA A 59 -6.18 -1.97 -14.09
N GLU A 60 -7.13 -2.91 -14.18
CA GLU A 60 -7.13 -3.95 -15.23
C GLU A 60 -7.18 -3.34 -16.64
N LYS A 61 -8.05 -2.34 -16.84
CA LYS A 61 -8.20 -1.66 -18.13
C LYS A 61 -6.90 -0.96 -18.57
N GLU A 62 -6.15 -0.41 -17.63
CA GLU A 62 -4.84 0.21 -17.89
C GLU A 62 -3.70 -0.83 -18.02
N GLY A 63 -4.00 -2.12 -17.86
CA GLY A 63 -3.02 -3.20 -18.01
C GLY A 63 -2.06 -3.32 -16.82
N LEU A 64 -2.43 -2.81 -15.65
CA LEU A 64 -1.59 -2.91 -14.45
C LEU A 64 -1.58 -4.35 -13.92
N ALA A 65 -0.39 -4.81 -13.56
CA ALA A 65 -0.20 -6.12 -12.91
C ALA A 65 -0.28 -6.03 -11.37
N ALA A 66 0.05 -4.86 -10.82
CA ALA A 66 -0.04 -4.59 -9.39
C ALA A 66 -0.41 -3.13 -9.13
N ILE A 67 -1.16 -2.92 -8.04
CA ILE A 67 -1.44 -1.59 -7.49
C ILE A 67 -1.23 -1.60 -5.98
N ALA A 68 -0.93 -0.44 -5.40
CA ALA A 68 -0.92 -0.27 -3.95
C ALA A 68 -1.92 0.81 -3.54
N PHE A 69 -2.78 0.52 -2.56
CA PHE A 69 -3.60 1.53 -1.92
C PHE A 69 -2.75 2.20 -0.84
N THR A 70 -2.43 3.46 -1.07
CA THR A 70 -1.51 4.25 -0.24
C THR A 70 -2.18 5.55 0.22
N ASP A 71 -3.36 5.42 0.83
CA ASP A 71 -4.11 6.54 1.38
C ASP A 71 -3.30 7.32 2.42
N HIS A 72 -3.54 8.62 2.53
CA HIS A 72 -2.84 9.49 3.47
C HIS A 72 -3.01 9.04 4.92
N ASN A 73 -1.90 8.65 5.55
CA ASN A 73 -1.80 8.35 6.99
C ASN A 73 -2.80 7.28 7.48
N THR A 74 -3.27 6.41 6.58
CA THR A 74 -4.25 5.36 6.88
C THR A 74 -4.09 4.15 5.96
N VAL A 75 -4.50 2.98 6.43
CA VAL A 75 -4.65 1.76 5.63
C VAL A 75 -6.14 1.44 5.38
N GLN A 76 -7.02 2.40 5.69
CA GLN A 76 -8.46 2.17 5.73
C GLN A 76 -9.05 1.80 4.36
N GLY A 77 -8.53 2.33 3.26
CA GLY A 77 -9.00 1.98 1.92
C GLY A 77 -8.83 0.50 1.59
N TYR A 78 -7.65 -0.03 1.87
CA TYR A 78 -7.40 -1.47 1.70
C TYR A 78 -8.23 -2.30 2.68
N ALA A 79 -8.33 -1.87 3.95
CA ALA A 79 -9.12 -2.56 4.97
C ALA A 79 -10.60 -2.63 4.59
N ALA A 80 -11.19 -1.53 4.10
CA ALA A 80 -12.59 -1.46 3.69
C ALA A 80 -12.89 -2.36 2.48
N MET A 81 -12.01 -2.36 1.47
CA MET A 81 -12.13 -3.29 0.35
C MET A 81 -12.10 -4.77 0.83
N ARG A 82 -11.16 -5.12 1.71
CA ARG A 82 -11.06 -6.47 2.26
C ARG A 82 -12.28 -6.86 3.10
N GLN A 83 -12.82 -5.90 3.86
CA GLN A 83 -14.03 -6.11 4.65
C GLN A 83 -15.24 -6.36 3.75
N GLU A 84 -15.43 -5.58 2.67
CA GLU A 84 -16.50 -5.78 1.69
C GLU A 84 -16.44 -7.18 1.10
N ILE A 85 -15.26 -7.64 0.67
CA ILE A 85 -15.09 -9.00 0.13
C ILE A 85 -15.45 -10.06 1.18
N THR A 86 -14.98 -9.89 2.41
CA THR A 86 -15.25 -10.82 3.52
C THR A 86 -16.75 -10.90 3.83
N ASP A 87 -17.46 -9.78 3.79
CA ASP A 87 -18.90 -9.76 4.05
C ASP A 87 -19.68 -10.44 2.91
N LEU A 88 -19.31 -10.20 1.66
CA LEU A 88 -19.88 -10.89 0.51
C LEU A 88 -19.65 -12.43 0.59
N GLU A 89 -18.45 -12.87 0.96
CA GLU A 89 -18.13 -14.29 1.17
C GLU A 89 -18.97 -14.92 2.30
N ARG A 90 -19.15 -14.20 3.41
CA ARG A 90 -19.99 -14.64 4.53
C ARG A 90 -21.46 -14.78 4.12
N TRP A 91 -21.99 -13.84 3.33
CA TRP A 91 -23.36 -13.93 2.82
C TRP A 91 -23.52 -15.06 1.82
N GLU A 92 -22.54 -15.31 0.97
CA GLU A 92 -22.51 -16.48 0.08
C GLU A 92 -22.56 -17.79 0.88
N GLN A 93 -21.68 -17.95 1.87
CA GLN A 93 -21.62 -19.16 2.72
C GLN A 93 -22.91 -19.40 3.50
N SER A 94 -23.60 -18.33 3.92
CA SER A 94 -24.87 -18.42 4.66
C SER A 94 -26.10 -18.56 3.76
N GLY A 95 -25.94 -18.55 2.42
CA GLY A 95 -27.03 -18.60 1.46
C GLY A 95 -27.89 -17.34 1.40
N ARG A 96 -27.40 -16.22 1.93
CA ARG A 96 -28.13 -14.93 2.00
C ARG A 96 -27.73 -13.95 0.92
N ILE A 97 -26.74 -14.26 0.11
CA ILE A 97 -26.23 -13.38 -0.93
C ILE A 97 -27.27 -13.15 -2.02
N THR A 98 -27.51 -11.90 -2.40
CA THR A 98 -28.36 -11.56 -3.56
C THR A 98 -27.62 -11.84 -4.88
N PRO A 99 -28.34 -11.90 -6.02
CA PRO A 99 -27.70 -12.07 -7.34
C PRO A 99 -26.68 -10.96 -7.65
N GLU A 100 -26.98 -9.70 -7.30
CA GLU A 100 -26.11 -8.55 -7.51
C GLU A 100 -24.85 -8.62 -6.67
N GLU A 101 -24.97 -9.01 -5.40
CA GLU A 101 -23.83 -9.21 -4.49
C GLU A 101 -22.96 -10.37 -4.94
N ARG A 102 -23.56 -11.46 -5.42
CA ARG A 102 -22.84 -12.58 -6.00
C ARG A 102 -22.03 -12.16 -7.22
N SER A 103 -22.62 -11.40 -8.13
CA SER A 103 -21.91 -10.87 -9.30
C SER A 103 -20.73 -9.98 -8.91
N ARG A 104 -20.90 -9.15 -7.86
CA ARG A 104 -19.79 -8.34 -7.32
C ARG A 104 -18.67 -9.20 -6.75
N LEU A 105 -18.99 -10.23 -5.98
CA LEU A 105 -18.00 -11.14 -5.41
C LEU A 105 -17.23 -11.91 -6.48
N GLU A 106 -17.92 -12.42 -7.50
CA GLU A 106 -17.31 -13.10 -8.64
C GLU A 106 -16.36 -12.17 -9.40
N GLU A 107 -16.74 -10.91 -9.57
CA GLU A 107 -15.89 -9.91 -10.21
C GLU A 107 -14.65 -9.55 -9.37
N TYR A 108 -14.78 -9.41 -8.03
CA TYR A 108 -13.63 -9.27 -7.14
C TYR A 108 -12.67 -10.45 -7.28
N ARG A 109 -13.18 -11.68 -7.25
CA ARG A 109 -12.37 -12.90 -7.41
C ARG A 109 -11.63 -12.91 -8.74
N ARG A 110 -12.33 -12.57 -9.84
CA ARG A 110 -11.78 -12.51 -11.17
C ARG A 110 -10.63 -11.48 -11.28
N LEU A 111 -10.84 -10.28 -10.74
CA LEU A 111 -9.84 -9.21 -10.78
C LEU A 111 -8.63 -9.54 -9.91
N LEU A 112 -8.84 -9.99 -8.68
CA LEU A 112 -7.77 -10.32 -7.73
C LEU A 112 -6.97 -11.59 -8.10
N ASP A 113 -7.46 -12.41 -9.02
CA ASP A 113 -6.67 -13.51 -9.61
C ASP A 113 -5.58 -12.98 -10.56
N ARG A 114 -5.78 -11.82 -11.17
CA ARG A 114 -4.90 -11.21 -12.17
C ARG A 114 -4.13 -10.01 -11.66
N LEU A 115 -4.75 -9.20 -10.82
CA LEU A 115 -4.22 -7.96 -10.27
C LEU A 115 -3.76 -8.17 -8.83
N LEU A 116 -2.48 -7.88 -8.56
CA LEU A 116 -1.97 -7.85 -7.19
C LEU A 116 -2.34 -6.51 -6.55
N VAL A 117 -3.10 -6.55 -5.46
CA VAL A 117 -3.42 -5.36 -4.66
C VAL A 117 -2.64 -5.39 -3.36
N LEU A 118 -1.84 -4.36 -3.13
CA LEU A 118 -0.95 -4.24 -1.99
C LEU A 118 -1.52 -3.25 -0.95
N PRO A 119 -1.49 -3.58 0.35
CA PRO A 119 -1.78 -2.61 1.40
C PRO A 119 -0.60 -1.66 1.61
N GLY A 120 -0.90 -0.40 1.88
CA GLY A 120 0.09 0.60 2.16
C GLY A 120 -0.51 1.85 2.77
N PHE A 121 0.32 2.86 2.93
CA PHE A 121 -0.08 4.22 3.29
C PHE A 121 0.96 5.23 2.81
N GLU A 122 0.53 6.46 2.61
CA GLU A 122 1.41 7.61 2.42
C GLU A 122 1.50 8.39 3.73
N LEU A 123 2.66 8.37 4.38
CA LEU A 123 2.92 9.15 5.58
C LEU A 123 3.24 10.59 5.22
N THR A 124 2.63 11.55 5.92
CA THR A 124 3.11 12.92 5.97
C THR A 124 4.03 13.08 7.18
N ALA A 125 5.34 13.06 6.94
CA ALA A 125 6.38 13.24 7.95
C ALA A 125 6.58 14.73 8.30
N THR A 126 7.49 15.02 9.23
CA THR A 126 7.85 16.42 9.56
C THR A 126 8.23 17.23 8.31
N PHE A 127 7.94 18.52 8.34
CA PHE A 127 8.09 19.46 7.21
C PHE A 127 7.21 19.15 5.99
N GLY A 128 6.22 18.25 6.12
CA GLY A 128 5.31 17.92 5.04
C GLY A 128 5.90 17.00 3.97
N PHE A 129 6.99 16.29 4.26
CA PHE A 129 7.54 15.29 3.35
C PHE A 129 6.66 14.03 3.34
N HIS A 130 6.45 13.49 2.14
CA HIS A 130 5.69 12.27 1.99
C HIS A 130 6.61 11.05 1.88
N VAL A 131 6.17 9.93 2.44
CA VAL A 131 6.86 8.63 2.39
C VAL A 131 5.83 7.53 2.25
N LEU A 132 5.99 6.68 1.23
CA LEU A 132 5.15 5.49 1.06
C LEU A 132 5.71 4.31 1.83
N ALA A 133 4.84 3.59 2.50
CA ALA A 133 5.08 2.26 3.04
C ALA A 133 4.14 1.27 2.39
N ILE A 134 4.66 0.27 1.68
CA ILE A 134 3.90 -0.75 0.97
C ILE A 134 4.24 -2.11 1.56
N PHE A 135 3.23 -2.91 1.90
CA PHE A 135 3.42 -4.18 2.59
C PHE A 135 2.98 -5.37 1.72
N ASP A 136 3.48 -6.53 2.08
CA ASP A 136 2.97 -7.80 1.54
C ASP A 136 1.47 -7.95 1.87
N PRO A 137 0.64 -8.44 0.95
CA PRO A 137 -0.79 -8.67 1.20
C PRO A 137 -1.09 -9.61 2.38
N ALA A 138 -0.12 -10.44 2.79
CA ALA A 138 -0.23 -11.30 3.96
C ALA A 138 0.07 -10.58 5.28
N THR A 139 0.56 -9.33 5.23
CA THR A 139 0.81 -8.55 6.46
C THR A 139 -0.52 -8.25 7.16
N PRO A 140 -0.66 -8.58 8.44
CA PRO A 140 -1.88 -8.27 9.18
C PRO A 140 -2.12 -6.76 9.22
N LEU A 141 -3.35 -6.30 8.97
CA LEU A 141 -3.73 -4.88 9.02
C LEU A 141 -3.32 -4.24 10.36
N ARG A 142 -3.45 -4.99 11.44
CA ARG A 142 -3.02 -4.55 12.77
C ARG A 142 -1.54 -4.17 12.83
N THR A 143 -0.67 -4.87 12.12
CA THR A 143 0.76 -4.55 12.03
C THR A 143 0.97 -3.21 11.34
N ILE A 144 0.21 -2.94 10.27
CA ILE A 144 0.29 -1.68 9.53
C ILE A 144 -0.21 -0.51 10.38
N GLU A 145 -1.33 -0.68 11.09
CA GLU A 145 -1.86 0.31 12.04
C GLU A 145 -0.88 0.60 13.19
N LEU A 146 -0.25 -0.44 13.75
CA LEU A 146 0.78 -0.26 14.78
C LEU A 146 2.02 0.48 14.23
N THR A 147 2.35 0.29 12.96
CA THR A 147 3.42 1.04 12.31
C THR A 147 3.07 2.53 12.23
N LEU A 148 1.84 2.88 11.84
CA LEU A 148 1.36 4.27 11.84
C LEU A 148 1.42 4.90 13.24
N LEU A 149 1.05 4.16 14.29
CA LEU A 149 1.17 4.63 15.68
C LEU A 149 2.63 4.85 16.09
N ARG A 150 3.55 3.95 15.71
CA ARG A 150 5.01 4.12 15.93
C ARG A 150 5.58 5.33 15.19
N LEU A 151 4.95 5.72 14.08
CA LEU A 151 5.26 6.91 13.29
C LEU A 151 4.61 8.20 13.87
N ASN A 152 4.06 8.13 15.09
CA ASN A 152 3.40 9.21 15.78
C ASN A 152 2.16 9.77 15.06
N VAL A 153 1.50 8.97 14.22
CA VAL A 153 0.16 9.31 13.73
C VAL A 153 -0.82 9.18 14.90
N PRO A 154 -1.59 10.23 15.24
CA PRO A 154 -2.52 10.18 16.37
C PRO A 154 -3.56 9.07 16.21
N ALA A 155 -3.80 8.28 17.26
CA ALA A 155 -4.71 7.14 17.20
C ALA A 155 -6.13 7.50 16.71
N GLY A 156 -6.61 8.69 17.04
CA GLY A 156 -7.92 9.19 16.57
C GLY A 156 -7.98 9.56 15.08
N LEU A 157 -6.84 9.61 14.40
CA LEU A 157 -6.73 9.97 12.97
C LEU A 157 -6.39 8.78 12.07
N LEU A 158 -6.16 7.59 12.62
CA LEU A 158 -5.79 6.39 11.84
C LEU A 158 -6.79 5.98 10.75
N THR A 159 -8.04 6.42 10.87
CA THR A 159 -9.11 6.14 9.91
C THR A 159 -9.60 7.40 9.18
N ALA A 160 -8.95 8.55 9.41
CA ALA A 160 -9.44 9.83 8.94
C ALA A 160 -9.00 10.15 7.49
N GLY A 161 -7.90 9.54 7.01
CA GLY A 161 -7.33 9.81 5.68
C GLY A 161 -6.91 11.27 5.49
N GLU A 162 -6.53 11.93 6.59
CA GLU A 162 -6.08 13.33 6.56
C GLU A 162 -4.70 13.43 5.92
N THR A 163 -4.51 14.43 5.07
CA THR A 163 -3.20 14.74 4.48
C THR A 163 -2.23 15.31 5.50
N GLU A 164 -2.73 16.07 6.46
CA GLU A 164 -1.94 16.72 7.51
C GLU A 164 -2.34 16.20 8.89
N VAL A 165 -1.66 15.18 9.37
CA VAL A 165 -1.96 14.56 10.69
C VAL A 165 -1.05 15.03 11.83
N GLY A 166 -0.09 15.91 11.54
CA GLY A 166 0.85 16.39 12.54
C GLY A 166 1.78 15.29 13.08
N SER A 167 2.13 14.30 12.26
CA SER A 167 3.19 13.35 12.60
C SER A 167 4.46 14.13 12.95
N THR A 168 5.06 13.80 14.09
CA THR A 168 6.31 14.42 14.56
C THR A 168 7.55 13.61 14.18
N THR A 169 7.38 12.57 13.39
CA THR A 169 8.45 11.67 12.98
C THR A 169 9.22 12.28 11.80
N ASP A 170 10.53 12.38 11.92
CA ASP A 170 11.40 12.80 10.83
C ASP A 170 11.52 11.71 9.76
N VAL A 171 11.92 12.12 8.55
CA VAL A 171 11.96 11.26 7.35
C VAL A 171 12.86 10.03 7.54
N VAL A 172 14.08 10.18 8.11
CA VAL A 172 15.03 9.08 8.28
C VAL A 172 14.52 8.08 9.32
N THR A 173 13.96 8.59 10.42
CA THR A 173 13.30 7.74 11.42
C THR A 173 12.10 7.03 10.84
N ALA A 174 11.31 7.68 9.98
CA ALA A 174 10.18 7.06 9.30
C ALA A 174 10.64 5.90 8.40
N TYR A 175 11.68 6.10 7.57
CA TYR A 175 12.24 5.04 6.73
C TYR A 175 12.62 3.80 7.56
N ARG A 176 13.35 4.00 8.65
CA ARG A 176 13.77 2.91 9.53
C ARG A 176 12.58 2.17 10.14
N ILE A 177 11.59 2.89 10.68
CA ILE A 177 10.41 2.26 11.31
C ILE A 177 9.61 1.45 10.29
N MET A 178 9.42 1.97 9.07
CA MET A 178 8.71 1.30 8.00
C MET A 178 9.46 0.06 7.51
N ALA A 179 10.77 0.17 7.30
CA ALA A 179 11.61 -0.95 6.87
C ALA A 179 11.67 -2.07 7.94
N GLU A 180 11.80 -1.72 9.23
CA GLU A 180 11.71 -2.67 10.35
C GLU A 180 10.36 -3.40 10.41
N ALA A 181 9.29 -2.75 9.97
CA ALA A 181 7.96 -3.35 9.87
C ALA A 181 7.79 -4.24 8.62
N GLY A 182 8.81 -4.34 7.77
CA GLY A 182 8.80 -5.16 6.56
C GLY A 182 8.19 -4.48 5.34
N ALA A 183 8.06 -3.15 5.34
CA ALA A 183 7.54 -2.40 4.20
C ALA A 183 8.61 -2.20 3.11
N LEU A 184 8.15 -2.16 1.87
CA LEU A 184 8.86 -1.47 0.79
C LEU A 184 8.67 0.03 1.00
N VAL A 185 9.79 0.75 1.21
CA VAL A 185 9.78 2.19 1.50
C VAL A 185 10.15 2.95 0.23
N ILE A 186 9.28 3.88 -0.18
CA ILE A 186 9.45 4.67 -1.40
C ILE A 186 9.30 6.14 -1.02
N ALA A 187 10.17 7.00 -1.56
CA ALA A 187 9.95 8.44 -1.52
C ALA A 187 9.12 8.84 -2.76
N PRO A 188 7.82 9.17 -2.57
CA PRO A 188 6.92 9.53 -3.66
C PRO A 188 7.28 10.91 -4.21
N HIS A 189 6.94 11.15 -5.48
CA HIS A 189 7.13 12.43 -6.16
C HIS A 189 8.38 13.20 -5.65
N ALA A 190 9.52 12.49 -5.56
CA ALA A 190 10.74 12.95 -4.87
C ALA A 190 11.24 14.33 -5.32
N ASN A 191 10.93 14.72 -6.55
CA ASN A 191 11.28 16.01 -7.16
C ASN A 191 10.20 17.10 -7.01
N SER A 192 9.12 16.86 -6.24
CA SER A 192 8.06 17.83 -5.95
C SER A 192 8.37 18.68 -4.72
N SER A 193 7.46 19.63 -4.39
CA SER A 193 7.55 20.46 -3.17
C SER A 193 7.41 19.65 -1.87
N HIS A 194 6.77 18.49 -1.90
CA HIS A 194 6.63 17.56 -0.77
C HIS A 194 7.61 16.38 -0.87
N GLY A 195 8.46 16.40 -1.89
CA GLY A 195 9.44 15.35 -2.15
C GLY A 195 10.75 15.53 -1.40
N VAL A 196 11.38 14.44 -1.03
CA VAL A 196 12.62 14.40 -0.23
C VAL A 196 13.85 14.96 -0.95
N ALA A 197 13.82 15.15 -2.27
CA ALA A 197 14.87 15.83 -3.01
C ALA A 197 14.88 17.36 -2.77
N MET A 198 13.85 17.89 -2.10
CA MET A 198 13.79 19.25 -1.52
C MET A 198 14.00 20.38 -2.53
N PHE A 199 13.42 20.30 -3.70
CA PHE A 199 13.45 21.40 -4.63
C PHE A 199 12.68 22.59 -4.04
N GLY A 200 13.40 23.71 -3.85
CA GLY A 200 12.81 24.98 -3.41
C GLY A 200 12.79 25.26 -1.90
N LEU A 201 13.11 24.30 -1.03
CA LEU A 201 13.06 24.49 0.43
C LEU A 201 14.35 25.05 1.06
N GLY A 202 15.40 25.33 0.28
CA GLY A 202 16.65 25.91 0.78
C GLY A 202 17.48 25.00 1.70
N PHE A 203 17.14 23.72 1.83
CA PHE A 203 17.95 22.77 2.59
C PHE A 203 19.30 22.48 1.91
N GLY A 204 20.34 22.34 2.73
CA GLY A 204 21.69 22.05 2.23
C GLY A 204 21.81 20.69 1.55
N GLY A 205 22.84 20.54 0.69
CA GLY A 205 23.11 19.29 -0.03
C GLY A 205 23.26 18.07 0.86
N GLN A 206 23.79 18.23 2.08
CA GLN A 206 23.95 17.13 3.06
C GLN A 206 22.60 16.53 3.48
N THR A 207 21.57 17.34 3.69
CA THR A 207 20.23 16.84 4.07
C THR A 207 19.59 16.08 2.93
N ARG A 208 19.75 16.56 1.68
CA ARG A 208 19.28 15.83 0.49
C ARG A 208 19.96 14.47 0.35
N ILE A 209 21.28 14.43 0.55
CA ILE A 209 22.05 13.17 0.53
C ILE A 209 21.51 12.21 1.60
N ALA A 210 21.33 12.69 2.85
CA ALA A 210 20.81 11.85 3.93
C ALA A 210 19.43 11.28 3.62
N TYR A 211 18.54 12.06 2.99
CA TYR A 211 17.17 11.64 2.70
C TYR A 211 17.04 10.74 1.45
N THR A 212 17.93 10.91 0.47
CA THR A 212 17.86 10.15 -0.80
C THR A 212 18.78 8.94 -0.84
N GLN A 213 19.71 8.80 0.11
CA GLN A 213 20.69 7.72 0.17
C GLN A 213 20.61 6.90 1.47
N ASP A 214 19.52 7.03 2.24
CA ASP A 214 19.31 6.22 3.44
C ASP A 214 19.16 4.74 3.05
N PRO A 215 19.83 3.80 3.76
CA PRO A 215 19.75 2.37 3.44
C PRO A 215 18.37 1.75 3.60
N ASN A 216 17.46 2.39 4.32
CA ASN A 216 16.08 1.94 4.49
C ASN A 216 15.13 2.52 3.42
N LEU A 217 15.61 3.41 2.55
CA LEU A 217 14.87 3.89 1.38
C LEU A 217 15.15 2.95 0.21
N HIS A 218 14.11 2.35 -0.36
CA HIS A 218 14.26 1.32 -1.39
C HIS A 218 14.09 1.87 -2.82
N ALA A 219 13.29 2.94 -2.97
CA ALA A 219 13.05 3.56 -4.28
C ALA A 219 12.68 5.04 -4.18
N LEU A 220 12.81 5.72 -5.31
CA LEU A 220 12.35 7.10 -5.53
C LEU A 220 11.34 7.09 -6.66
N GLU A 221 10.18 7.72 -6.46
CA GLU A 221 9.26 8.04 -7.54
C GLU A 221 9.60 9.42 -8.12
N VAL A 222 9.72 9.50 -9.43
CA VAL A 222 10.00 10.73 -10.16
C VAL A 222 8.83 11.04 -11.07
N THR A 223 8.13 12.14 -10.84
CA THR A 223 6.89 12.50 -11.54
C THR A 223 7.11 13.30 -12.82
N ASP A 224 8.28 13.94 -12.98
CA ASP A 224 8.64 14.74 -14.15
C ASP A 224 10.05 14.37 -14.62
N LEU A 225 10.13 13.47 -15.58
CA LEU A 225 11.41 13.00 -16.16
C LEU A 225 12.05 14.04 -17.11
N GLU A 226 11.29 15.02 -17.58
CA GLU A 226 11.77 16.05 -18.51
C GLU A 226 12.21 17.32 -17.76
N SER A 227 11.93 17.42 -16.48
CA SER A 227 12.37 18.53 -15.65
C SER A 227 13.89 18.50 -15.48
N SER A 228 14.56 19.42 -16.18
CA SER A 228 16.00 19.65 -16.08
C SER A 228 16.39 20.49 -14.83
N LYS A 229 15.53 20.58 -13.82
CA LYS A 229 15.73 21.39 -12.62
C LYS A 229 16.32 20.60 -11.49
#